data_27175819ec79a266f1d32cca4f719b57
#
_entry.id   27175819ec79a266f1d32cca4f719b57
#
_cell.length_a   1.000
_cell.length_b   1.000
_cell.length_c   1.000
_cell.angle_alpha   90.00
_cell.angle_beta   90.00
_cell.angle_gamma   90.00
#
_symmetry.space_group_name_H-M   'P 1'
#
loop_
_entity.id
_entity.type
_entity.pdbx_description
1 polymer ?
#
loop_
_entity_poly.entity_id
_entity_poly.type
_entity_poly.pdbx_seq_one_letter_code
_entity_poly.pdbx_strand_id
1 'polypeptide(L)'
;MSKIWIFFLLVGIISSFYLGTTDEVIKSINMIGNESLKVFLRLSFLMLLWNGLFNILKDANVIKYLTIVFKKPCSLLFKNVDPTSECFELIVANIIANMIGLGSCATVLGIKVVKILDKENKKEELIKFILINISTLCIFPSTIIGVRMANNSSYQMNHLFIIVSLFSFFITILINNLFKGKRA
;
A
#
# COMPACT_ATOMS: atom_id res chain seq x y z
N MET A 1 6.80 10.21 15.32
CA MET A 1 5.41 9.70 15.28
C MET A 1 4.86 9.46 16.68
N SER A 2 5.53 8.68 17.56
CA SER A 2 5.06 8.38 18.92
C SER A 2 4.76 9.61 19.81
N LYS A 3 5.54 10.67 19.73
CA LYS A 3 5.31 11.89 20.53
C LYS A 3 3.99 12.59 20.19
N ILE A 4 3.59 12.59 18.92
CA ILE A 4 2.32 13.19 18.47
C ILE A 4 1.14 12.39 19.02
N TRP A 5 1.20 11.06 18.99
CA TRP A 5 0.16 10.20 19.56
C TRP A 5 0.03 10.36 21.08
N ILE A 6 1.15 10.43 21.80
CA ILE A 6 1.15 10.67 23.24
C ILE A 6 0.51 12.03 23.54
N PHE A 7 0.85 13.07 22.77
CA PHE A 7 0.24 14.40 22.92
C PHE A 7 -1.28 14.34 22.77
N PHE A 8 -1.81 13.72 21.72
CA PHE A 8 -3.25 13.58 21.51
C PHE A 8 -3.93 12.79 22.64
N LEU A 9 -3.31 11.72 23.13
CA LEU A 9 -3.83 10.96 24.26
C LEU A 9 -3.91 11.80 25.52
N LEU A 10 -2.85 12.55 25.83
CA LEU A 10 -2.84 13.42 27.01
C LEU A 10 -3.89 14.54 26.89
N VAL A 11 -3.98 15.19 25.73
CA VAL A 11 -5.01 16.20 25.48
C VAL A 11 -6.42 15.61 25.62
N GLY A 12 -6.66 14.41 25.08
CA GLY A 12 -7.95 13.72 25.20
C GLY A 12 -8.32 13.43 26.67
N ILE A 13 -7.38 12.92 27.45
CA ILE A 13 -7.60 12.62 28.88
C ILE A 13 -7.88 13.92 29.66
N ILE A 14 -7.07 14.97 29.47
CA ILE A 14 -7.27 16.27 30.14
C ILE A 14 -8.63 16.86 29.75
N SER A 15 -8.99 16.83 28.48
CA SER A 15 -10.30 17.31 27.99
C SER A 15 -11.48 16.58 28.63
N SER A 16 -11.34 15.28 28.90
CA SER A 16 -12.43 14.50 29.51
C SER A 16 -12.77 14.95 30.91
N PHE A 17 -11.81 15.46 31.67
CA PHE A 17 -12.05 16.04 32.97
C PHE A 17 -12.86 17.35 32.89
N TYR A 18 -12.56 18.20 31.89
CA TYR A 18 -13.30 19.43 31.67
C TYR A 18 -14.74 19.22 31.16
N LEU A 19 -14.91 18.19 30.33
CA LEU A 19 -16.19 17.85 29.70
C LEU A 19 -17.07 16.91 30.54
N GLY A 20 -16.56 16.40 31.66
CA GLY A 20 -17.31 15.45 32.51
C GLY A 20 -17.50 14.07 31.86
N THR A 21 -16.69 13.69 30.87
CA THR A 21 -16.81 12.43 30.13
C THR A 21 -15.79 11.37 30.60
N THR A 22 -15.29 11.48 31.83
CA THR A 22 -14.30 10.53 32.40
C THR A 22 -14.79 9.08 32.43
N ASP A 23 -16.08 8.87 32.71
CA ASP A 23 -16.68 7.53 32.72
C ASP A 23 -16.67 6.87 31.33
N GLU A 24 -16.85 7.65 30.27
CA GLU A 24 -16.77 7.18 28.88
C GLU A 24 -15.34 6.79 28.51
N VAL A 25 -14.35 7.55 28.98
CA VAL A 25 -12.93 7.22 28.77
C VAL A 25 -12.58 5.92 29.49
N ILE A 26 -13.00 5.73 30.73
CA ILE A 26 -12.78 4.49 31.48
C ILE A 26 -13.46 3.28 30.81
N LYS A 27 -14.71 3.43 30.37
CA LYS A 27 -15.40 2.40 29.57
C LYS A 27 -14.64 2.06 28.30
N SER A 28 -14.17 3.07 27.56
CA SER A 28 -13.39 2.89 26.35
C SER A 28 -12.09 2.12 26.61
N ILE A 29 -11.37 2.44 27.68
CA ILE A 29 -10.15 1.73 28.08
C ILE A 29 -10.42 0.24 28.37
N ASN A 30 -11.50 -0.06 29.08
CA ASN A 30 -11.91 -1.42 29.37
C ASN A 30 -12.31 -2.23 28.13
N MET A 31 -12.83 -1.54 27.09
CA MET A 31 -13.22 -2.17 25.83
C MET A 31 -12.05 -2.35 24.83
N ILE A 32 -10.97 -1.56 24.97
CA ILE A 32 -9.83 -1.57 24.03
C ILE A 32 -9.28 -2.96 23.76
N GLY A 33 -9.10 -3.77 24.80
CA GLY A 33 -8.52 -5.12 24.66
C GLY A 33 -9.34 -6.01 23.72
N ASN A 34 -10.64 -6.09 23.95
CA ASN A 34 -11.55 -6.91 23.15
C ASN A 34 -11.72 -6.38 21.72
N GLU A 35 -11.89 -5.05 21.57
CA GLU A 35 -12.03 -4.45 20.23
C GLU A 35 -10.75 -4.54 19.43
N SER A 36 -9.59 -4.33 20.03
CA SER A 36 -8.29 -4.50 19.36
C SER A 36 -8.07 -5.94 18.91
N LEU A 37 -8.44 -6.92 19.72
CA LEU A 37 -8.35 -8.33 19.35
C LEU A 37 -9.27 -8.67 18.18
N LYS A 38 -10.50 -8.19 18.19
CA LYS A 38 -11.45 -8.37 17.07
C LYS A 38 -10.90 -7.78 15.78
N VAL A 39 -10.39 -6.54 15.83
CA VAL A 39 -9.79 -5.87 14.66
C VAL A 39 -8.57 -6.65 14.18
N PHE A 40 -7.70 -7.07 15.09
CA PHE A 40 -6.51 -7.87 14.75
C PHE A 40 -6.88 -9.17 14.05
N LEU A 41 -7.82 -9.93 14.59
CA LEU A 41 -8.26 -11.20 13.99
C LEU A 41 -8.90 -10.98 12.61
N ARG A 42 -9.74 -9.95 12.45
CA ARG A 42 -10.34 -9.63 11.14
C ARG A 42 -9.30 -9.28 10.09
N LEU A 43 -8.33 -8.42 10.44
CA LEU A 43 -7.26 -8.03 9.51
C LEU A 43 -6.33 -9.20 9.21
N SER A 44 -6.00 -10.02 10.21
CA SER A 44 -5.17 -11.22 10.02
C SER A 44 -5.86 -12.22 9.08
N PHE A 45 -7.13 -12.52 9.30
CA PHE A 45 -7.90 -13.40 8.41
C PHE A 45 -7.93 -12.87 6.98
N LEU A 46 -8.17 -11.58 6.79
CA LEU A 46 -8.19 -10.95 5.48
C LEU A 46 -6.83 -11.06 4.78
N MET A 47 -5.73 -10.79 5.52
CA MET A 47 -4.36 -10.94 5.00
C MET A 47 -4.04 -12.39 4.63
N LEU A 48 -4.41 -13.36 5.45
CA LEU A 48 -4.21 -14.79 5.16
C LEU A 48 -4.98 -15.24 3.91
N LEU A 49 -6.25 -14.84 3.79
CA LEU A 49 -7.08 -15.14 2.64
C LEU A 49 -6.46 -14.59 1.34
N TRP A 50 -6.08 -13.32 1.33
CA TRP A 50 -5.49 -12.68 0.15
C TRP A 50 -4.11 -13.24 -0.18
N ASN A 51 -3.27 -13.53 0.82
CA ASN A 51 -1.98 -14.17 0.61
C ASN A 51 -2.14 -15.60 0.05
N GLY A 52 -3.12 -16.35 0.55
CA GLY A 52 -3.47 -17.67 0.01
C GLY A 52 -3.90 -17.59 -1.46
N LEU A 53 -4.83 -16.67 -1.77
CA LEU A 53 -5.27 -16.44 -3.14
C LEU A 53 -4.12 -16.03 -4.06
N PHE A 54 -3.22 -15.15 -3.59
CA PHE A 54 -2.04 -14.75 -4.35
C PHE A 54 -1.10 -15.93 -4.65
N ASN A 55 -0.90 -16.82 -3.69
CA ASN A 55 -0.10 -18.03 -3.92
C ASN A 55 -0.75 -18.94 -4.98
N ILE A 56 -2.06 -19.11 -4.94
CA ILE A 56 -2.80 -19.85 -5.98
C ILE A 56 -2.60 -19.20 -7.36
N LEU A 57 -2.73 -17.88 -7.47
CA LEU A 57 -2.51 -17.15 -8.72
C LEU A 57 -1.06 -17.28 -9.22
N LYS A 58 -0.10 -17.33 -8.32
CA LYS A 58 1.31 -17.56 -8.64
C LYS A 58 1.52 -18.97 -9.17
N ASP A 59 1.01 -19.98 -8.48
CA ASP A 59 1.14 -21.40 -8.85
C ASP A 59 0.42 -21.70 -10.17
N ALA A 60 -0.70 -21.02 -10.42
CA ALA A 60 -1.41 -21.07 -11.69
C ALA A 60 -0.73 -20.28 -12.83
N ASN A 61 0.46 -19.73 -12.61
CA ASN A 61 1.20 -18.88 -13.57
C ASN A 61 0.46 -17.62 -14.04
N VAL A 62 -0.65 -17.23 -13.41
CA VAL A 62 -1.40 -16.02 -13.78
C VAL A 62 -0.52 -14.78 -13.64
N ILE A 63 0.31 -14.71 -12.60
CA ILE A 63 1.23 -13.59 -12.39
C ILE A 63 2.26 -13.51 -13.51
N LYS A 64 2.72 -14.64 -14.04
CA LYS A 64 3.65 -14.69 -15.18
C LYS A 64 3.01 -14.09 -16.44
N TYR A 65 1.74 -14.40 -16.71
CA TYR A 65 1.01 -13.79 -17.83
C TYR A 65 0.81 -12.28 -17.62
N LEU A 66 0.44 -11.87 -16.42
CA LEU A 66 0.33 -10.45 -16.09
C LEU A 66 1.67 -9.73 -16.25
N THR A 67 2.78 -10.36 -15.84
CA THR A 67 4.13 -9.81 -16.04
C THR A 67 4.44 -9.57 -17.52
N ILE A 68 4.05 -10.48 -18.41
CA ILE A 68 4.22 -10.30 -19.86
C ILE A 68 3.46 -9.08 -20.38
N VAL A 69 2.18 -8.93 -19.95
CA VAL A 69 1.33 -7.79 -20.33
C VAL A 69 1.90 -6.47 -19.83
N PHE A 70 2.34 -6.44 -18.56
CA PHE A 70 2.87 -5.23 -17.93
C PHE A 70 4.33 -4.94 -18.26
N LYS A 71 5.05 -5.85 -18.93
CA LYS A 71 6.46 -5.68 -19.32
C LYS A 71 6.67 -4.41 -20.17
N LYS A 72 5.83 -4.19 -21.19
CA LYS A 72 5.93 -3.02 -22.08
C LYS A 72 5.73 -1.69 -21.32
N PRO A 73 4.62 -1.43 -20.61
CA PRO A 73 4.46 -0.18 -19.87
C PRO A 73 5.53 0.02 -18.80
N CYS A 74 5.96 -1.03 -18.09
CA CYS A 74 7.02 -0.91 -17.10
C CYS A 74 8.38 -0.60 -17.72
N SER A 75 8.72 -1.14 -18.90
CA SER A 75 9.98 -0.81 -19.61
C SER A 75 10.01 0.65 -20.08
N LEU A 76 8.87 1.24 -20.41
CA LEU A 76 8.78 2.67 -20.73
C LEU A 76 9.02 3.56 -19.50
N LEU A 77 8.60 3.08 -18.31
CA LEU A 77 8.80 3.79 -17.05
C LEU A 77 10.23 3.64 -16.52
N PHE A 78 10.79 2.43 -16.58
CA PHE A 78 12.09 2.07 -16.00
C PHE A 78 13.13 1.80 -17.10
N LYS A 79 13.49 2.84 -17.86
CA LYS A 79 14.36 2.72 -19.06
C LYS A 79 15.78 2.26 -18.74
N ASN A 80 16.29 2.53 -17.53
CA ASN A 80 17.64 2.19 -17.12
C ASN A 80 17.72 0.86 -16.36
N VAL A 81 16.64 0.09 -16.32
CA VAL A 81 16.62 -1.27 -15.78
C VAL A 81 16.43 -2.25 -16.93
N ASP A 82 17.34 -3.22 -17.03
CA ASP A 82 17.28 -4.25 -18.05
C ASP A 82 15.98 -5.06 -17.92
N PRO A 83 15.12 -5.12 -18.99
CA PRO A 83 13.88 -5.86 -18.98
C PRO A 83 14.01 -7.38 -18.79
N THR A 84 15.24 -7.92 -18.84
CA THR A 84 15.54 -9.33 -18.60
C THR A 84 16.09 -9.59 -17.19
N SER A 85 16.34 -8.52 -16.41
CA SER A 85 16.90 -8.62 -15.07
C SER A 85 15.88 -9.07 -14.02
N GLU A 86 16.36 -9.75 -12.98
CA GLU A 86 15.54 -10.09 -11.80
C GLU A 86 14.93 -8.84 -11.16
N CYS A 87 15.68 -7.73 -11.13
CA CYS A 87 15.18 -6.45 -10.61
C CYS A 87 13.92 -5.98 -11.35
N PHE A 88 13.93 -6.07 -12.68
CA PHE A 88 12.78 -5.67 -13.49
C PHE A 88 11.56 -6.56 -13.24
N GLU A 89 11.75 -7.87 -13.13
CA GLU A 89 10.67 -8.81 -12.82
C GLU A 89 10.06 -8.50 -11.44
N LEU A 90 10.89 -8.19 -10.45
CA LEU A 90 10.42 -7.78 -9.11
C LEU A 90 9.67 -6.45 -9.13
N ILE A 91 10.10 -5.47 -9.94
CA ILE A 91 9.38 -4.20 -10.14
C ILE A 91 7.99 -4.46 -10.69
N VAL A 92 7.90 -5.25 -11.77
CA VAL A 92 6.60 -5.58 -12.39
C VAL A 92 5.70 -6.33 -11.41
N ALA A 93 6.24 -7.31 -10.70
CA ALA A 93 5.49 -8.06 -9.69
C ALA A 93 5.00 -7.17 -8.54
N ASN A 94 5.81 -6.20 -8.09
CA ASN A 94 5.41 -5.23 -7.07
C ASN A 94 4.26 -4.33 -7.56
N ILE A 95 4.35 -3.81 -8.78
CA ILE A 95 3.29 -2.98 -9.37
C ILE A 95 1.99 -3.77 -9.48
N ILE A 96 2.03 -5.01 -9.97
CA ILE A 96 0.86 -5.90 -10.07
C ILE A 96 0.27 -6.16 -8.67
N ALA A 97 1.11 -6.46 -7.68
CA ALA A 97 0.67 -6.69 -6.30
C ALA A 97 -0.06 -5.45 -5.72
N ASN A 98 0.45 -4.25 -5.98
CA ASN A 98 -0.20 -3.00 -5.59
C ASN A 98 -1.54 -2.80 -6.32
N MET A 99 -1.60 -3.06 -7.63
CA MET A 99 -2.84 -2.92 -8.42
C MET A 99 -3.95 -3.86 -7.92
N ILE A 100 -3.60 -5.06 -7.48
CA ILE A 100 -4.52 -6.05 -6.90
C ILE A 100 -4.84 -5.73 -5.42
N GLY A 101 -4.11 -4.80 -4.80
CA GLY A 101 -4.31 -4.41 -3.40
C GLY A 101 -3.65 -5.36 -2.39
N LEU A 102 -2.63 -6.11 -2.79
CA LEU A 102 -1.87 -7.04 -1.97
C LEU A 102 -0.70 -6.34 -1.26
N GLY A 103 -1.00 -5.39 -0.38
CA GLY A 103 0.00 -4.54 0.26
C GLY A 103 1.14 -5.28 0.96
N SER A 104 0.88 -6.41 1.63
CA SER A 104 1.90 -7.22 2.29
C SER A 104 2.91 -7.82 1.30
N CYS A 105 2.43 -8.40 0.19
CA CYS A 105 3.27 -8.90 -0.89
C CYS A 105 4.04 -7.78 -1.58
N ALA A 106 3.37 -6.68 -1.91
CA ALA A 106 3.99 -5.52 -2.53
C ALA A 106 5.14 -4.96 -1.67
N THR A 107 4.96 -4.89 -0.35
CA THR A 107 6.01 -4.43 0.57
C THR A 107 7.25 -5.33 0.52
N VAL A 108 7.09 -6.65 0.58
CA VAL A 108 8.23 -7.59 0.53
C VAL A 108 8.97 -7.49 -0.80
N LEU A 109 8.24 -7.44 -1.92
CA LEU A 109 8.82 -7.25 -3.25
C LEU A 109 9.52 -5.90 -3.37
N GLY A 110 8.87 -4.83 -2.87
CA GLY A 110 9.41 -3.48 -2.89
C GLY A 110 10.74 -3.34 -2.14
N ILE A 111 10.86 -3.95 -0.96
CA ILE A 111 12.12 -3.96 -0.20
C ILE A 111 13.25 -4.63 -1.00
N LYS A 112 12.97 -5.73 -1.71
CA LYS A 112 13.97 -6.39 -2.56
C LYS A 112 14.42 -5.47 -3.70
N VAL A 113 13.47 -4.85 -4.41
CA VAL A 113 13.76 -3.90 -5.50
C VAL A 113 14.63 -2.76 -5.02
N VAL A 114 14.26 -2.11 -3.90
CA VAL A 114 15.04 -1.01 -3.31
C VAL A 114 16.47 -1.43 -3.03
N LYS A 115 16.68 -2.60 -2.42
CA LYS A 115 18.04 -3.11 -2.12
C LYS A 115 18.87 -3.36 -3.38
N ILE A 116 18.27 -3.86 -4.46
CA ILE A 116 18.97 -4.11 -5.72
C ILE A 116 19.31 -2.78 -6.40
N LEU A 117 18.35 -1.86 -6.55
CA LEU A 117 18.57 -0.56 -7.20
C LEU A 117 19.59 0.30 -6.45
N ASP A 118 19.59 0.24 -5.12
CA ASP A 118 20.56 0.96 -4.28
C ASP A 118 21.97 0.37 -4.48
N LYS A 119 22.13 -0.95 -4.44
CA LYS A 119 23.39 -1.64 -4.69
C LYS A 119 23.95 -1.36 -6.09
N GLU A 120 23.08 -1.24 -7.09
CA GLU A 120 23.46 -0.91 -8.47
C GLU A 120 23.66 0.59 -8.70
N ASN A 121 23.55 1.44 -7.66
CA ASN A 121 23.63 2.91 -7.73
C ASN A 121 22.64 3.56 -8.73
N LYS A 122 21.52 2.91 -9.00
CA LYS A 122 20.45 3.40 -9.90
C LYS A 122 19.50 4.34 -9.16
N LYS A 123 20.01 5.44 -8.61
CA LYS A 123 19.25 6.38 -7.76
C LYS A 123 18.00 6.96 -8.42
N GLU A 124 18.06 7.30 -9.70
CA GLU A 124 16.89 7.81 -10.44
C GLU A 124 15.75 6.80 -10.49
N GLU A 125 16.05 5.54 -10.81
CA GLU A 125 15.07 4.47 -10.89
C GLU A 125 14.55 4.10 -9.51
N LEU A 126 15.40 4.16 -8.48
CA LEU A 126 15.03 3.97 -7.09
C LEU A 126 14.00 5.02 -6.64
N ILE A 127 14.26 6.30 -6.88
CA ILE A 127 13.34 7.39 -6.52
C ILE A 127 12.03 7.23 -7.27
N LYS A 128 12.08 6.95 -8.57
CA LYS A 128 10.90 6.71 -9.40
C LYS A 128 10.06 5.55 -8.87
N PHE A 129 10.71 4.44 -8.52
CA PHE A 129 10.05 3.27 -7.94
C PHE A 129 9.36 3.59 -6.61
N ILE A 130 10.03 4.32 -5.72
CA ILE A 130 9.45 4.77 -4.45
C ILE A 130 8.25 5.68 -4.67
N LEU A 131 8.35 6.65 -5.58
CA LEU A 131 7.26 7.57 -5.91
C LEU A 131 6.03 6.83 -6.46
N ILE A 132 6.23 5.85 -7.34
CA ILE A 132 5.14 5.01 -7.87
C ILE A 132 4.46 4.22 -6.74
N ASN A 133 5.22 3.66 -5.81
CA ASN A 133 4.64 2.96 -4.67
C ASN A 133 3.88 3.90 -3.73
N ILE A 134 4.36 5.13 -3.51
CA ILE A 134 3.67 6.16 -2.70
C ILE A 134 2.38 6.62 -3.38
N SER A 135 2.30 6.63 -4.71
CA SER A 135 1.10 7.03 -5.45
C SER A 135 -0.08 6.09 -5.25
N THR A 136 0.14 4.95 -4.58
CA THR A 136 -0.90 3.96 -4.25
C THR A 136 -1.73 3.52 -5.46
N LEU A 137 -1.07 3.18 -6.58
CA LEU A 137 -1.74 2.64 -7.76
C LEU A 137 -2.45 1.33 -7.39
N CYS A 138 -3.74 1.44 -7.10
CA CYS A 138 -4.56 0.30 -6.67
C CYS A 138 -5.86 0.30 -7.47
N ILE A 139 -6.08 -0.75 -8.25
CA ILE A 139 -7.31 -0.94 -9.01
C ILE A 139 -8.34 -1.70 -8.16
N PHE A 140 -7.86 -2.60 -7.33
CA PHE A 140 -8.71 -3.43 -6.48
C PHE A 140 -8.32 -3.26 -5.00
N PRO A 141 -8.88 -2.28 -4.28
CA PRO A 141 -8.53 -2.01 -2.88
C PRO A 141 -9.10 -3.08 -1.94
N SER A 142 -8.66 -4.33 -2.12
CA SER A 142 -9.18 -5.52 -1.46
C SER A 142 -9.23 -5.40 0.07
N THR A 143 -8.21 -4.83 0.67
CA THR A 143 -8.13 -4.62 2.13
C THR A 143 -9.20 -3.62 2.60
N ILE A 144 -9.38 -2.50 1.87
CA ILE A 144 -10.37 -1.47 2.21
C ILE A 144 -11.78 -2.02 2.03
N ILE A 145 -12.02 -2.73 0.94
CA ILE A 145 -13.30 -3.40 0.67
C ILE A 145 -13.63 -4.37 1.81
N GLY A 146 -12.68 -5.23 2.19
CA GLY A 146 -12.87 -6.21 3.25
C GLY A 146 -13.19 -5.57 4.61
N VAL A 147 -12.50 -4.50 4.99
CA VAL A 147 -12.77 -3.77 6.23
C VAL A 147 -14.16 -3.11 6.19
N ARG A 148 -14.56 -2.53 5.06
CA ARG A 148 -15.90 -1.94 4.90
C ARG A 148 -17.01 -2.98 4.99
N MET A 149 -16.86 -4.12 4.30
CA MET A 149 -17.82 -5.22 4.38
C MET A 149 -17.96 -5.74 5.81
N ALA A 150 -16.85 -5.87 6.53
CA ALA A 150 -16.84 -6.32 7.93
C ALA A 150 -17.58 -5.35 8.87
N ASN A 151 -17.71 -4.07 8.49
CA ASN A 151 -18.39 -3.04 9.26
C ASN A 151 -19.77 -2.65 8.68
N ASN A 152 -20.37 -3.47 7.81
CA ASN A 152 -21.67 -3.24 7.16
C ASN A 152 -21.76 -1.87 6.44
N SER A 153 -20.61 -1.31 6.00
CA SER A 153 -20.58 -0.04 5.28
C SER A 153 -20.94 -0.25 3.81
N SER A 154 -21.67 0.70 3.20
CA SER A 154 -22.09 0.60 1.82
C SER A 154 -20.91 0.52 0.84
N TYR A 155 -21.06 -0.34 -0.17
CA TYR A 155 -20.03 -0.70 -1.16
C TYR A 155 -19.87 0.30 -2.32
N GLN A 156 -20.62 1.39 -2.34
CA GLN A 156 -20.84 2.21 -3.54
C GLN A 156 -19.69 3.08 -4.06
N MET A 157 -18.48 3.02 -3.49
CA MET A 157 -17.41 3.99 -3.82
C MET A 157 -16.18 3.43 -4.57
N ASN A 158 -16.23 2.23 -5.15
CA ASN A 158 -15.06 1.62 -5.79
C ASN A 158 -14.57 2.39 -7.02
N HIS A 159 -15.46 2.90 -7.85
CA HIS A 159 -15.08 3.66 -9.04
C HIS A 159 -14.36 4.98 -8.70
N LEU A 160 -14.78 5.67 -7.64
CA LEU A 160 -14.06 6.86 -7.17
C LEU A 160 -12.65 6.53 -6.70
N PHE A 161 -12.47 5.41 -6.02
CA PHE A 161 -11.16 4.97 -5.56
C PHE A 161 -10.20 4.69 -6.72
N ILE A 162 -10.69 4.04 -7.78
CA ILE A 162 -9.92 3.79 -9.00
C ILE A 162 -9.53 5.11 -9.68
N ILE A 163 -10.47 6.05 -9.83
CA ILE A 163 -10.22 7.35 -10.44
C ILE A 163 -9.15 8.12 -9.66
N VAL A 164 -9.28 8.20 -8.33
CA VAL A 164 -8.32 8.91 -7.48
C VAL A 164 -6.94 8.25 -7.54
N SER A 165 -6.89 6.92 -7.50
CA SER A 165 -5.64 6.14 -7.60
C SER A 165 -4.92 6.38 -8.93
N LEU A 166 -5.64 6.33 -10.05
CA LEU A 166 -5.09 6.62 -11.38
C LEU A 166 -4.62 8.07 -11.48
N PHE A 167 -5.40 9.02 -10.99
CA PHE A 167 -5.04 10.44 -10.99
C PHE A 167 -3.78 10.70 -10.17
N SER A 168 -3.69 10.13 -8.97
CA SER A 168 -2.49 10.19 -8.11
C SER A 168 -1.26 9.62 -8.82
N PHE A 169 -1.41 8.49 -9.51
CA PHE A 169 -0.34 7.87 -10.29
C PHE A 169 0.17 8.78 -11.42
N PHE A 170 -0.74 9.36 -12.23
CA PHE A 170 -0.36 10.26 -13.30
C PHE A 170 0.32 11.52 -12.78
N ILE A 171 -0.20 12.14 -11.71
CA ILE A 171 0.44 13.29 -11.07
C ILE A 171 1.86 12.94 -10.61
N THR A 172 2.04 11.77 -10.00
CA THR A 172 3.34 11.32 -9.51
C THR A 172 4.36 11.19 -10.63
N ILE A 173 3.97 10.61 -11.79
CA ILE A 173 4.82 10.53 -12.96
C ILE A 173 5.17 11.94 -13.48
N LEU A 174 4.20 12.83 -13.55
CA LEU A 174 4.39 14.21 -14.02
C LEU A 174 5.37 14.96 -13.11
N ILE A 175 5.18 14.88 -11.80
CA ILE A 175 6.08 15.48 -10.80
C ILE A 175 7.49 14.91 -10.96
N ASN A 176 7.63 13.58 -11.05
CA ASN A 176 8.95 12.97 -11.23
C ASN A 176 9.66 13.47 -12.49
N ASN A 177 8.95 13.63 -13.60
CA ASN A 177 9.52 14.14 -14.84
C ASN A 177 9.92 15.62 -14.74
N LEU A 178 9.12 16.46 -14.08
CA LEU A 178 9.41 17.88 -13.87
C LEU A 178 10.65 18.09 -12.98
N PHE A 179 10.85 17.25 -11.97
CA PHE A 179 11.99 17.36 -11.04
C PHE A 179 13.22 16.57 -11.47
N LYS A 180 13.13 15.77 -12.53
CA LYS A 180 14.27 14.97 -13.04
C LYS A 180 15.43 15.87 -13.45
N GLY A 181 15.17 16.99 -14.14
CA GLY A 181 16.18 17.95 -14.59
C GLY A 181 16.89 18.75 -13.48
N LYS A 182 16.37 18.75 -12.24
CA LYS A 182 16.97 19.44 -11.09
C LYS A 182 17.82 18.51 -10.20
N ARG A 183 17.86 17.22 -10.52
CA ARG A 183 18.59 16.19 -9.72
C ARG A 183 19.83 15.64 -10.43
N ALA A 184 20.04 16.04 -11.68
CA ALA A 184 21.29 15.85 -12.44
C ALA A 184 22.25 17.01 -12.16
#